data_87105003dfb5929a1a938cea4171ff49
#
_entry.id   87105003dfb5929a1a938cea4171ff49
#
_cell.length_a   1.000
_cell.length_b   1.000
_cell.length_c   1.000
_cell.angle_alpha   90.00
_cell.angle_beta   90.00
_cell.angle_gamma   90.00
#
_symmetry.space_group_name_H-M   'P 1'
#
loop_
_entity.id
_entity.type
_entity.pdbx_description
1 polymer ?
#
loop_
_entity_poly.entity_id
_entity_poly.type
_entity_poly.pdbx_seq_one_letter_code
_entity_poly.pdbx_strand_id
1 'polypeptide(L)'
;MTLESAKTIISIAVAYPHKLPQQPQKTEFKRGKITPNSWGLDYHYVLQDKLKRLAEGIEKLTENFEYKGMVDTGALVDTAVAKRAGIGFIGKNGLVISKEYGSYMYLGELITNLEIEPDHEVDYGCGDCRRCLDACPTSCLIGDGTMNARRCLSFQTQDKGMMDMEFRKKIKTVIYGCDICQISCPYNKGIDNPLASDIDPELAMPELLPFLELTNKSFKEKFGMIAGSWRGKNILQRNAIIALANLHDRNAIVKLMEIIDKNNNPIHTATAIWALGEIVKKPDEAMLDYMRELSPKDEESQAEWELVCAKWQI
;
A
#
# COMPACT_ATOMS: atom_id res chain seq x y z
N MET A 1 18.21 14.70 16.23
CA MET A 1 17.90 15.78 17.18
C MET A 1 16.78 16.62 16.61
N THR A 2 15.74 16.84 17.35
CA THR A 2 14.51 17.44 16.81
C THR A 2 14.57 18.97 16.90
N LEU A 3 14.43 19.55 18.05
CA LEU A 3 14.47 20.98 18.32
C LEU A 3 14.88 21.11 19.78
N GLU A 4 16.00 21.83 20.11
CA GLU A 4 16.51 21.91 21.50
C GLU A 4 15.56 22.70 22.41
N SER A 5 14.92 23.74 21.86
CA SER A 5 13.94 24.60 22.55
C SER A 5 12.52 23.99 22.60
N ALA A 6 12.31 22.75 22.19
CA ALA A 6 11.00 22.12 22.07
C ALA A 6 10.25 22.06 23.41
N LYS A 7 9.01 22.54 23.43
CA LYS A 7 8.08 22.52 24.55
C LYS A 7 6.77 21.79 24.23
N THR A 8 6.29 21.94 23.00
CA THR A 8 4.99 21.37 22.56
C THR A 8 5.15 20.66 21.23
N ILE A 9 4.35 19.63 21.02
CA ILE A 9 4.13 18.98 19.73
C ILE A 9 2.68 19.21 19.32
N ILE A 10 2.47 19.89 18.19
CA ILE A 10 1.15 20.03 17.57
C ILE A 10 1.01 18.89 16.57
N SER A 11 0.03 18.00 16.76
CA SER A 11 -0.28 16.94 15.79
C SER A 11 -1.39 17.38 14.88
N ILE A 12 -1.25 17.11 13.59
CA ILE A 12 -2.29 17.35 12.59
C ILE A 12 -2.73 16.03 11.95
N ALA A 13 -4.00 15.98 11.56
CA ALA A 13 -4.55 14.89 10.76
C ALA A 13 -5.16 15.47 9.48
N VAL A 14 -4.81 14.90 8.34
CA VAL A 14 -5.35 15.30 7.03
C VAL A 14 -6.08 14.11 6.43
N ALA A 15 -7.40 14.21 6.31
CA ALA A 15 -8.22 13.16 5.71
C ALA A 15 -7.87 12.98 4.24
N TYR A 16 -7.85 11.73 3.78
CA TYR A 16 -7.61 11.39 2.38
C TYR A 16 -8.81 10.67 1.75
N PRO A 17 -8.97 10.76 0.42
CA PRO A 17 -10.04 10.08 -0.29
C PRO A 17 -9.92 8.56 -0.15
N HIS A 18 -11.03 7.88 0.12
CA HIS A 18 -11.09 6.42 0.27
C HIS A 18 -12.11 5.75 -0.66
N LYS A 19 -12.82 6.56 -1.45
CA LYS A 19 -13.73 6.10 -2.51
C LYS A 19 -13.41 6.87 -3.78
N LEU A 20 -13.37 6.16 -4.90
CA LEU A 20 -13.16 6.79 -6.21
C LEU A 20 -14.38 7.66 -6.58
N PRO A 21 -14.17 8.81 -7.21
CA PRO A 21 -15.25 9.68 -7.69
C PRO A 21 -16.06 9.00 -8.79
N GLN A 22 -15.39 8.19 -9.60
CA GLN A 22 -15.97 7.39 -10.66
C GLN A 22 -15.15 6.12 -10.88
N GLN A 23 -15.74 5.13 -11.53
CA GLN A 23 -14.99 3.93 -11.93
C GLN A 23 -14.08 4.26 -13.12
N PRO A 24 -12.91 3.61 -13.23
CA PRO A 24 -12.08 3.74 -14.42
C PRO A 24 -12.82 3.24 -15.67
N GLN A 25 -12.37 3.68 -16.82
CA GLN A 25 -12.95 3.27 -18.10
C GLN A 25 -12.92 1.74 -18.26
N LYS A 26 -14.00 1.19 -18.82
CA LYS A 26 -14.04 -0.24 -19.16
C LYS A 26 -13.19 -0.49 -20.40
N THR A 27 -12.24 -1.40 -20.27
CA THR A 27 -11.39 -1.88 -21.35
C THR A 27 -11.38 -3.41 -21.36
N GLU A 28 -10.64 -4.01 -22.27
CA GLU A 28 -10.42 -5.45 -22.31
C GLU A 28 -9.47 -5.94 -21.22
N PHE A 29 -8.65 -5.04 -20.65
CA PHE A 29 -7.61 -5.39 -19.68
C PHE A 29 -8.17 -5.51 -18.26
N LYS A 30 -7.64 -6.49 -17.53
CA LYS A 30 -7.89 -6.61 -16.08
C LYS A 30 -7.15 -5.53 -15.32
N ARG A 31 -7.73 -5.09 -14.20
CA ARG A 31 -7.20 -4.00 -13.38
C ARG A 31 -6.68 -4.48 -12.03
N GLY A 32 -5.57 -3.89 -11.61
CA GLY A 32 -5.05 -3.99 -10.25
C GLY A 32 -5.66 -2.92 -9.34
N LYS A 33 -5.27 -2.95 -8.07
CA LYS A 33 -5.66 -1.94 -7.07
C LYS A 33 -4.44 -1.39 -6.36
N ILE A 34 -4.37 -0.07 -6.30
CA ILE A 34 -3.53 0.67 -5.36
C ILE A 34 -4.44 1.12 -4.22
N THR A 35 -4.02 1.00 -2.97
CA THR A 35 -4.86 1.36 -1.82
C THR A 35 -5.01 2.88 -1.65
N PRO A 36 -6.12 3.34 -1.05
CA PRO A 36 -6.46 4.76 -0.96
C PRO A 36 -5.40 5.67 -0.35
N ASN A 37 -4.62 5.17 0.60
CA ASN A 37 -3.52 5.93 1.20
C ASN A 37 -2.40 6.30 0.21
N SER A 38 -2.48 5.82 -1.03
CA SER A 38 -1.52 6.10 -2.08
C SER A 38 -2.18 6.69 -3.35
N TRP A 39 -3.42 7.14 -3.24
CA TRP A 39 -4.05 7.86 -4.34
C TRP A 39 -3.64 9.34 -4.33
N GLY A 40 -3.42 9.90 -5.51
CA GLY A 40 -3.02 11.30 -5.66
C GLY A 40 -1.57 11.58 -5.26
N LEU A 41 -1.31 12.80 -4.81
CA LEU A 41 0.03 13.25 -4.41
C LEU A 41 0.49 12.53 -3.14
N ASP A 42 1.77 12.18 -3.10
CA ASP A 42 2.41 11.57 -1.93
C ASP A 42 2.14 12.42 -0.67
N TYR A 43 1.65 11.76 0.37
CA TYR A 43 1.24 12.40 1.63
C TYR A 43 2.36 13.17 2.31
N HIS A 44 3.62 12.82 2.08
CA HIS A 44 4.74 13.60 2.61
C HIS A 44 4.69 15.05 2.11
N TYR A 45 4.47 15.25 0.81
CA TYR A 45 4.34 16.61 0.26
C TYR A 45 3.08 17.32 0.77
N VAL A 46 1.97 16.58 0.85
CA VAL A 46 0.69 17.13 1.35
C VAL A 46 0.85 17.62 2.79
N LEU A 47 1.41 16.80 3.67
CA LEU A 47 1.59 17.14 5.08
C LEU A 47 2.64 18.23 5.28
N GLN A 48 3.75 18.19 4.54
CA GLN A 48 4.78 19.24 4.60
C GLN A 48 4.22 20.60 4.23
N ASP A 49 3.38 20.70 3.17
CA ASP A 49 2.69 21.95 2.81
C ASP A 49 1.76 22.43 3.93
N LYS A 50 0.95 21.51 4.52
CA LYS A 50 0.04 21.86 5.61
C LYS A 50 0.78 22.33 6.85
N LEU A 51 1.84 21.64 7.24
CA LEU A 51 2.68 22.01 8.40
C LEU A 51 3.37 23.37 8.18
N LYS A 52 3.87 23.60 6.97
CA LYS A 52 4.47 24.91 6.60
C LYS A 52 3.44 26.05 6.71
N ARG A 53 2.26 25.86 6.14
CA ARG A 53 1.18 26.86 6.23
C ARG A 53 0.71 27.12 7.66
N LEU A 54 0.67 26.07 8.49
CA LEU A 54 0.37 26.21 9.91
C LEU A 54 1.45 27.06 10.60
N ALA A 55 2.72 26.74 10.37
CA ALA A 55 3.85 27.50 10.93
C ALA A 55 3.84 28.97 10.49
N GLU A 56 3.65 29.27 9.20
CA GLU A 56 3.51 30.63 8.67
C GLU A 56 2.32 31.40 9.29
N GLY A 57 1.26 30.69 9.67
CA GLY A 57 0.14 31.26 10.42
C GLY A 57 0.51 31.63 11.86
N ILE A 58 1.23 30.76 12.54
CA ILE A 58 1.67 30.95 13.93
C ILE A 58 2.73 32.08 14.01
N GLU A 59 3.66 32.16 13.07
CA GLU A 59 4.67 33.23 13.00
C GLU A 59 4.09 34.64 12.99
N LYS A 60 2.86 34.80 12.49
CA LYS A 60 2.16 36.11 12.48
C LYS A 60 1.55 36.46 13.85
N LEU A 61 1.46 35.49 14.75
CA LEU A 61 0.76 35.64 16.04
C LEU A 61 1.72 35.74 17.22
N THR A 62 3.00 35.39 17.06
CA THR A 62 3.97 35.33 18.12
C THR A 62 5.39 35.64 17.62
N GLU A 63 6.21 36.23 18.50
CA GLU A 63 7.62 36.47 18.24
C GLU A 63 8.48 35.29 18.70
N ASN A 64 9.68 35.15 18.15
CA ASN A 64 10.66 34.09 18.47
C ASN A 64 10.11 32.66 18.33
N PHE A 65 9.27 32.43 17.33
CA PHE A 65 8.74 31.13 17.02
C PHE A 65 9.79 30.25 16.36
N GLU A 66 10.08 29.12 17.00
CA GLU A 66 10.93 28.07 16.47
C GLU A 66 10.10 26.79 16.26
N TYR A 67 10.30 26.14 15.14
CA TYR A 67 9.57 24.91 14.83
C TYR A 67 10.35 23.93 13.97
N LYS A 68 9.90 22.67 13.99
CA LYS A 68 10.33 21.62 13.07
C LYS A 68 9.14 20.74 12.70
N GLY A 69 8.81 20.70 11.41
CA GLY A 69 7.83 19.75 10.88
C GLY A 69 8.39 18.34 10.79
N MET A 70 7.57 17.34 11.10
CA MET A 70 7.88 15.91 10.95
C MET A 70 6.72 15.19 10.28
N VAL A 71 7.05 14.24 9.43
CA VAL A 71 6.10 13.38 8.72
C VAL A 71 6.74 12.00 8.59
N ASP A 72 6.13 10.97 9.14
CA ASP A 72 6.48 9.54 9.03
C ASP A 72 7.95 9.21 9.38
N THR A 73 8.91 9.69 8.63
CA THR A 73 10.34 9.34 8.75
C THR A 73 11.08 10.08 9.87
N GLY A 74 10.39 10.41 10.95
CA GLY A 74 10.95 11.14 12.09
C GLY A 74 11.33 10.27 13.28
N ALA A 75 11.65 10.95 14.40
CA ALA A 75 11.94 10.32 15.69
C ALA A 75 10.67 10.06 16.53
N LEU A 76 9.51 10.52 16.07
CA LEU A 76 8.22 10.36 16.74
C LEU A 76 7.50 9.11 16.25
N VAL A 77 6.61 8.60 17.09
CA VAL A 77 5.63 7.59 16.70
C VAL A 77 4.30 8.32 16.48
N ASP A 78 4.02 8.69 15.24
CA ASP A 78 2.92 9.58 14.84
C ASP A 78 1.57 9.14 15.44
N THR A 79 1.28 7.84 15.45
CA THR A 79 0.04 7.30 16.04
C THR A 79 -0.06 7.55 17.55
N ALA A 80 1.07 7.47 18.27
CA ALA A 80 1.10 7.73 19.71
C ALA A 80 0.95 9.23 20.02
N VAL A 81 1.56 10.09 19.19
CA VAL A 81 1.41 11.55 19.31
C VAL A 81 -0.03 11.96 19.02
N ALA A 82 -0.60 11.49 17.91
CA ALA A 82 -1.97 11.78 17.53
C ALA A 82 -3.01 11.33 18.57
N LYS A 83 -2.78 10.16 19.21
CA LYS A 83 -3.61 9.69 20.32
C LYS A 83 -3.55 10.65 21.51
N ARG A 84 -2.35 11.04 21.93
CA ARG A 84 -2.16 11.96 23.08
C ARG A 84 -2.71 13.37 22.80
N ALA A 85 -2.66 13.80 21.54
CA ALA A 85 -3.22 15.07 21.08
C ALA A 85 -4.74 15.03 20.84
N GLY A 86 -5.43 13.95 21.21
CA GLY A 86 -6.89 13.88 21.13
C GLY A 86 -7.45 13.73 19.70
N ILE A 87 -6.64 13.49 18.67
CA ILE A 87 -7.11 13.29 17.29
C ILE A 87 -8.02 12.06 17.20
N GLY A 88 -7.68 11.00 17.92
CA GLY A 88 -8.44 9.76 17.97
C GLY A 88 -7.78 8.71 18.87
N PHE A 89 -8.34 7.52 18.89
CA PHE A 89 -7.77 6.39 19.63
C PHE A 89 -7.00 5.44 18.69
N ILE A 90 -6.06 4.68 19.23
CA ILE A 90 -5.40 3.61 18.47
C ILE A 90 -6.31 2.39 18.46
N GLY A 91 -6.80 2.03 17.26
CA GLY A 91 -7.66 0.87 17.07
C GLY A 91 -6.91 -0.46 17.21
N LYS A 92 -7.66 -1.57 17.35
CA LYS A 92 -7.09 -2.94 17.36
C LYS A 92 -6.31 -3.29 16.09
N ASN A 93 -6.46 -2.51 15.02
CA ASN A 93 -5.69 -2.61 13.77
C ASN A 93 -4.42 -1.75 13.75
N GLY A 94 -4.09 -1.08 14.85
CA GLY A 94 -2.88 -0.25 14.98
C GLY A 94 -2.98 1.15 14.36
N LEU A 95 -4.13 1.52 13.77
CA LEU A 95 -4.33 2.84 13.16
C LEU A 95 -5.02 3.79 14.15
N VAL A 96 -4.75 5.09 13.99
CA VAL A 96 -5.54 6.12 14.69
C VAL A 96 -6.92 6.22 14.04
N ILE A 97 -7.96 6.25 14.87
CA ILE A 97 -9.36 6.28 14.45
C ILE A 97 -10.06 7.47 15.11
N SER A 98 -10.55 8.41 14.29
CA SER A 98 -11.40 9.51 14.75
C SER A 98 -12.88 9.21 14.48
N LYS A 99 -13.79 9.93 15.16
CA LYS A 99 -15.24 9.86 14.87
C LYS A 99 -15.59 10.51 13.52
N GLU A 100 -14.82 11.52 13.11
CA GLU A 100 -15.13 12.35 11.94
C GLU A 100 -14.65 11.71 10.64
N TYR A 101 -13.40 11.21 10.63
CA TYR A 101 -12.76 10.70 9.39
C TYR A 101 -12.36 9.21 9.48
N GLY A 102 -12.80 8.51 10.52
CA GLY A 102 -12.41 7.11 10.71
C GLY A 102 -10.88 6.97 10.82
N SER A 103 -10.32 6.05 10.05
CA SER A 103 -8.86 5.86 9.96
C SER A 103 -8.26 6.35 8.64
N TYR A 104 -9.04 7.02 7.79
CA TYR A 104 -8.55 7.51 6.49
C TYR A 104 -7.91 8.89 6.61
N MET A 105 -6.82 8.95 7.39
CA MET A 105 -6.08 10.17 7.71
C MET A 105 -4.58 9.94 7.60
N TYR A 106 -3.87 10.94 7.08
CA TYR A 106 -2.42 11.08 7.23
C TYR A 106 -2.14 11.88 8.50
N LEU A 107 -1.06 11.55 9.21
CA LEU A 107 -0.63 12.20 10.44
C LEU A 107 0.67 12.94 10.21
N GLY A 108 0.83 14.09 10.89
CA GLY A 108 2.05 14.87 10.85
C GLY A 108 2.17 15.74 12.10
N GLU A 109 3.38 16.16 12.43
CA GLU A 109 3.69 16.87 13.66
C GLU A 109 4.47 18.15 13.41
N LEU A 110 4.16 19.17 14.19
CA LEU A 110 4.93 20.40 14.32
C LEU A 110 5.49 20.50 15.74
N ILE A 111 6.78 20.26 15.88
CA ILE A 111 7.48 20.46 17.15
C ILE A 111 7.76 21.94 17.28
N THR A 112 7.48 22.56 18.44
CA THR A 112 7.62 24.01 18.65
C THR A 112 8.12 24.36 20.05
N ASN A 113 8.73 25.53 20.15
CA ASN A 113 9.14 26.16 21.43
C ASN A 113 8.00 26.87 22.17
N LEU A 114 6.80 26.89 21.63
CA LEU A 114 5.64 27.48 22.29
C LEU A 114 5.18 26.62 23.46
N GLU A 115 4.73 27.27 24.54
CA GLU A 115 4.00 26.62 25.62
C GLU A 115 2.51 26.68 25.31
N ILE A 116 1.95 25.53 25.00
CA ILE A 116 0.52 25.35 24.67
C ILE A 116 -0.03 24.32 25.66
N GLU A 117 -1.19 24.60 26.24
CA GLU A 117 -1.87 23.63 27.10
C GLU A 117 -2.21 22.36 26.31
N PRO A 118 -1.88 21.17 26.84
CA PRO A 118 -2.09 19.94 26.10
C PRO A 118 -3.57 19.57 26.02
N ASP A 119 -3.97 19.04 24.87
CA ASP A 119 -5.25 18.38 24.68
C ASP A 119 -5.31 17.04 25.45
N HIS A 120 -6.49 16.46 25.55
CA HIS A 120 -6.74 15.21 26.24
C HIS A 120 -7.04 14.08 25.24
N GLU A 121 -6.66 12.86 25.62
CA GLU A 121 -7.02 11.66 24.86
C GLU A 121 -8.56 11.51 24.81
N VAL A 122 -9.05 10.95 23.71
CA VAL A 122 -10.50 10.70 23.56
C VAL A 122 -10.97 9.55 24.47
N ASP A 123 -12.22 9.59 24.89
CA ASP A 123 -12.86 8.65 25.83
C ASP A 123 -13.60 7.49 25.17
N TYR A 124 -13.40 7.29 23.86
CA TYR A 124 -14.04 6.22 23.09
C TYR A 124 -12.99 5.32 22.43
N GLY A 125 -13.42 4.13 21.97
CA GLY A 125 -12.51 3.12 21.40
C GLY A 125 -13.24 1.94 20.75
N CYS A 126 -12.50 0.87 20.48
CA CYS A 126 -13.02 -0.34 19.84
C CYS A 126 -14.02 -1.13 20.70
N GLY A 127 -13.97 -1.03 22.05
CA GLY A 127 -14.72 -1.93 22.91
C GLY A 127 -14.49 -3.40 22.54
N ASP A 128 -15.58 -4.17 22.47
CA ASP A 128 -15.53 -5.61 22.14
C ASP A 128 -15.45 -5.92 20.63
N CYS A 129 -15.41 -4.87 19.78
CA CYS A 129 -15.36 -5.06 18.32
C CYS A 129 -14.08 -5.80 17.90
N ARG A 130 -14.26 -6.80 17.01
CA ARG A 130 -13.16 -7.64 16.46
C ARG A 130 -13.12 -7.64 14.93
N ARG A 131 -13.92 -6.86 14.24
CA ARG A 131 -14.13 -6.97 12.78
C ARG A 131 -12.85 -6.90 11.96
N CYS A 132 -11.88 -6.04 12.33
CA CYS A 132 -10.60 -5.95 11.62
C CYS A 132 -9.73 -7.18 11.85
N LEU A 133 -9.77 -7.79 13.05
CA LEU A 133 -9.05 -9.03 13.36
C LEU A 133 -9.60 -10.19 12.53
N ASP A 134 -10.93 -10.33 12.52
CA ASP A 134 -11.62 -11.43 11.84
C ASP A 134 -11.53 -11.29 10.30
N ALA A 135 -11.46 -10.07 9.79
CA ALA A 135 -11.34 -9.80 8.36
C ALA A 135 -9.90 -9.93 7.83
N CYS A 136 -8.88 -9.91 8.70
CA CYS A 136 -7.48 -9.95 8.27
C CYS A 136 -7.12 -11.33 7.67
N PRO A 137 -6.81 -11.43 6.36
CA PRO A 137 -6.63 -12.73 5.70
C PRO A 137 -5.34 -13.45 6.14
N THR A 138 -4.46 -12.76 6.84
CA THR A 138 -3.19 -13.30 7.34
C THR A 138 -3.12 -13.36 8.86
N SER A 139 -4.19 -12.92 9.54
CA SER A 139 -4.24 -12.86 11.00
C SER A 139 -3.03 -12.13 11.60
N CYS A 140 -2.56 -11.05 10.93
CA CYS A 140 -1.40 -10.31 11.39
C CYS A 140 -1.67 -9.41 12.60
N LEU A 141 -2.95 -9.05 12.86
CA LEU A 141 -3.36 -8.15 13.94
C LEU A 141 -3.47 -8.95 15.26
N ILE A 142 -2.87 -8.43 16.33
CA ILE A 142 -2.85 -9.09 17.66
C ILE A 142 -4.09 -8.70 18.48
N GLY A 143 -4.60 -7.48 18.32
CA GLY A 143 -5.83 -7.02 18.93
C GLY A 143 -5.66 -6.02 20.06
N ASP A 144 -4.44 -5.69 20.39
CA ASP A 144 -4.04 -4.67 21.38
C ASP A 144 -3.54 -3.36 20.74
N GLY A 145 -3.73 -3.20 19.43
CA GLY A 145 -3.17 -2.11 18.64
C GLY A 145 -1.82 -2.43 18.01
N THR A 146 -1.29 -3.63 18.23
CA THR A 146 -0.04 -4.11 17.61
C THR A 146 -0.29 -5.15 16.52
N MET A 147 0.73 -5.43 15.72
CA MET A 147 0.65 -6.40 14.63
C MET A 147 1.99 -7.11 14.35
N ASN A 148 1.91 -8.30 13.78
CA ASN A 148 3.06 -8.89 13.12
C ASN A 148 3.19 -8.28 11.71
N ALA A 149 4.06 -7.28 11.57
CA ALA A 149 4.23 -6.52 10.32
C ALA A 149 4.60 -7.44 9.14
N ARG A 150 5.44 -8.46 9.35
CA ARG A 150 5.85 -9.40 8.29
C ARG A 150 4.69 -10.23 7.73
N ARG A 151 3.60 -10.38 8.47
CA ARG A 151 2.39 -11.04 7.99
C ARG A 151 1.38 -10.07 7.37
N CYS A 152 1.57 -8.75 7.52
CA CYS A 152 0.67 -7.76 6.95
C CYS A 152 0.76 -7.75 5.42
N LEU A 153 -0.37 -7.86 4.71
CA LEU A 153 -0.37 -7.83 3.23
C LEU A 153 0.12 -6.49 2.69
N SER A 154 -0.08 -5.38 3.41
CA SER A 154 0.49 -4.09 3.01
C SER A 154 2.02 -4.17 2.98
N PHE A 155 2.64 -4.78 4.00
CA PHE A 155 4.08 -5.04 4.01
C PHE A 155 4.49 -5.96 2.84
N GLN A 156 3.78 -7.07 2.64
CA GLN A 156 4.09 -8.06 1.59
C GLN A 156 4.06 -7.47 0.16
N THR A 157 3.15 -6.51 -0.09
CA THR A 157 3.13 -5.80 -1.39
C THR A 157 4.31 -4.84 -1.57
N GLN A 158 5.07 -4.55 -0.53
CA GLN A 158 6.18 -3.61 -0.52
C GLN A 158 7.53 -4.28 -0.27
N ASP A 159 7.55 -5.50 0.22
CA ASP A 159 8.77 -6.24 0.52
C ASP A 159 9.50 -6.63 -0.77
N LYS A 160 10.83 -6.71 -0.68
CA LYS A 160 11.70 -7.06 -1.80
C LYS A 160 11.76 -8.58 -1.97
N GLY A 161 12.13 -9.02 -3.16
CA GLY A 161 12.29 -10.44 -3.47
C GLY A 161 10.96 -11.11 -3.84
N MET A 162 10.97 -12.44 -3.79
CA MET A 162 9.77 -13.24 -4.02
C MET A 162 8.76 -13.06 -2.89
N MET A 163 7.49 -13.01 -3.24
CA MET A 163 6.42 -13.08 -2.23
C MET A 163 6.17 -14.53 -1.85
N ASP A 164 6.13 -14.83 -0.55
CA ASP A 164 5.85 -16.19 -0.08
C ASP A 164 4.50 -16.71 -0.59
N MET A 165 4.47 -18.02 -0.91
CA MET A 165 3.29 -18.70 -1.49
C MET A 165 2.00 -18.44 -0.69
N GLU A 166 2.10 -18.40 0.64
CA GLU A 166 0.93 -18.19 1.50
C GLU A 166 0.25 -16.82 1.29
N PHE A 167 0.97 -15.81 0.78
CA PHE A 167 0.43 -14.46 0.57
C PHE A 167 -0.07 -14.20 -0.86
N ARG A 168 0.49 -14.90 -1.86
CA ARG A 168 0.22 -14.61 -3.28
C ARG A 168 -1.27 -14.58 -3.62
N LYS A 169 -2.03 -15.59 -3.16
CA LYS A 169 -3.50 -15.62 -3.40
C LYS A 169 -4.25 -14.60 -2.54
N LYS A 170 -3.72 -14.27 -1.37
CA LYS A 170 -4.38 -13.38 -0.41
C LYS A 170 -4.34 -11.90 -0.83
N ILE A 171 -3.35 -11.47 -1.62
CA ILE A 171 -3.32 -10.10 -2.16
C ILE A 171 -4.41 -9.86 -3.22
N LYS A 172 -5.01 -10.93 -3.77
CA LYS A 172 -6.03 -10.82 -4.84
C LYS A 172 -5.52 -9.98 -6.01
N THR A 173 -6.11 -8.79 -6.22
CA THR A 173 -5.74 -7.85 -7.29
C THR A 173 -4.95 -6.64 -6.80
N VAL A 174 -4.56 -6.62 -5.51
CA VAL A 174 -3.83 -5.48 -4.94
C VAL A 174 -2.38 -5.51 -5.40
N ILE A 175 -1.91 -4.39 -5.96
CA ILE A 175 -0.53 -4.22 -6.40
C ILE A 175 0.28 -3.34 -5.42
N TYR A 176 -0.40 -2.58 -4.56
CA TYR A 176 0.22 -1.80 -3.49
C TYR A 176 -0.72 -1.61 -2.30
N GLY A 177 -0.22 -1.88 -1.09
CA GLY A 177 -0.93 -1.65 0.17
C GLY A 177 -1.95 -2.75 0.51
N CYS A 178 -2.73 -2.53 1.56
CA CYS A 178 -3.86 -3.35 1.96
C CYS A 178 -4.75 -2.55 2.94
N ASP A 179 -6.02 -2.44 2.65
CA ASP A 179 -7.00 -1.65 3.42
C ASP A 179 -8.14 -2.50 4.04
N ILE A 180 -8.00 -3.83 4.05
CA ILE A 180 -9.04 -4.75 4.52
C ILE A 180 -9.48 -4.45 5.96
N CYS A 181 -8.53 -4.19 6.86
CA CYS A 181 -8.82 -3.84 8.24
C CYS A 181 -9.54 -2.49 8.38
N GLN A 182 -9.27 -1.53 7.48
CA GLN A 182 -9.96 -0.25 7.44
C GLN A 182 -11.38 -0.38 6.88
N ILE A 183 -11.56 -1.11 5.76
CA ILE A 183 -12.88 -1.36 5.15
C ILE A 183 -13.82 -2.07 6.12
N SER A 184 -13.30 -2.99 6.95
CA SER A 184 -14.10 -3.73 7.91
C SER A 184 -14.46 -2.93 9.18
N CYS A 185 -13.78 -1.79 9.41
CA CYS A 185 -13.97 -0.99 10.61
C CYS A 185 -15.33 -0.24 10.60
N PRO A 186 -16.15 -0.35 11.65
CA PRO A 186 -17.42 0.37 11.72
C PRO A 186 -17.26 1.90 11.75
N TYR A 187 -16.17 2.42 12.30
CA TYR A 187 -15.87 3.86 12.30
C TYR A 187 -15.58 4.42 10.90
N ASN A 188 -15.30 3.57 9.92
CA ASN A 188 -15.08 3.97 8.52
C ASN A 188 -16.37 3.93 7.68
N LYS A 189 -17.52 3.66 8.31
CA LYS A 189 -18.81 3.64 7.61
C LYS A 189 -19.47 5.01 7.65
N GLY A 190 -19.90 5.47 6.46
CA GLY A 190 -20.70 6.71 6.35
C GLY A 190 -19.91 8.00 6.57
N ILE A 191 -18.58 7.91 6.71
CA ILE A 191 -17.73 9.09 6.81
C ILE A 191 -17.58 9.80 5.46
N ASP A 192 -17.25 11.09 5.51
CA ASP A 192 -17.00 11.89 4.32
C ASP A 192 -15.81 11.38 3.51
N ASN A 193 -15.81 11.71 2.22
CA ASN A 193 -14.76 11.35 1.26
C ASN A 193 -14.16 12.65 0.67
N PRO A 194 -13.37 13.40 1.44
CA PRO A 194 -12.85 14.69 0.99
C PRO A 194 -11.87 14.50 -0.16
N LEU A 195 -11.73 15.52 -1.01
CA LEU A 195 -10.78 15.58 -2.13
C LEU A 195 -10.91 14.43 -3.15
N ALA A 196 -12.04 13.73 -3.17
CA ALA A 196 -12.24 12.60 -4.09
C ALA A 196 -12.17 12.99 -5.57
N SER A 197 -12.55 14.24 -5.90
CA SER A 197 -12.48 14.79 -7.27
C SER A 197 -11.07 14.84 -7.86
N ASP A 198 -10.06 14.87 -7.01
CA ASP A 198 -8.66 15.03 -7.42
C ASP A 198 -7.97 13.69 -7.72
N ILE A 199 -8.71 12.57 -7.57
CA ILE A 199 -8.17 11.23 -7.78
C ILE A 199 -8.41 10.80 -9.23
N ASP A 200 -7.33 10.43 -9.91
CA ASP A 200 -7.39 9.75 -11.21
C ASP A 200 -7.70 8.25 -11.00
N PRO A 201 -8.89 7.77 -11.42
CA PRO A 201 -9.26 6.36 -11.28
C PRO A 201 -8.33 5.41 -12.03
N GLU A 202 -7.69 5.86 -13.11
CA GLU A 202 -6.75 5.05 -13.90
C GLU A 202 -5.43 4.81 -13.16
N LEU A 203 -5.01 5.76 -12.30
CA LEU A 203 -3.86 5.57 -11.40
C LEU A 203 -4.21 4.69 -10.20
N ALA A 204 -5.41 4.86 -9.64
CA ALA A 204 -5.88 4.08 -8.50
C ALA A 204 -6.12 2.60 -8.85
N MET A 205 -6.56 2.35 -10.09
CA MET A 205 -6.85 1.01 -10.60
C MET A 205 -6.23 0.77 -11.99
N PRO A 206 -4.89 0.68 -12.07
CA PRO A 206 -4.20 0.55 -13.35
C PRO A 206 -4.50 -0.78 -14.03
N GLU A 207 -4.49 -0.76 -15.36
CA GLU A 207 -4.56 -1.95 -16.19
C GLU A 207 -3.30 -2.79 -16.03
N LEU A 208 -3.46 -4.05 -15.70
CA LEU A 208 -2.34 -4.92 -15.29
C LEU A 208 -1.37 -5.24 -16.44
N LEU A 209 -1.87 -5.61 -17.63
CA LEU A 209 -0.99 -5.92 -18.76
C LEU A 209 -0.22 -4.70 -19.25
N PRO A 210 -0.85 -3.53 -19.52
CA PRO A 210 -0.12 -2.30 -19.84
C PRO A 210 0.85 -1.87 -18.75
N PHE A 211 0.55 -2.14 -17.46
CA PHE A 211 1.44 -1.84 -16.35
C PHE A 211 2.77 -2.61 -16.44
N LEU A 212 2.76 -3.85 -16.94
CA LEU A 212 3.98 -4.65 -17.14
C LEU A 212 4.88 -4.09 -18.24
N GLU A 213 4.35 -3.29 -19.16
CA GLU A 213 5.13 -2.65 -20.25
C GLU A 213 5.84 -1.37 -19.82
N LEU A 214 5.55 -0.83 -18.63
CA LEU A 214 6.14 0.42 -18.19
C LEU A 214 7.66 0.33 -18.10
N THR A 215 8.33 1.28 -18.72
CA THR A 215 9.76 1.54 -18.50
C THR A 215 9.97 2.31 -17.19
N ASN A 216 11.21 2.43 -16.72
CA ASN A 216 11.50 3.28 -15.55
C ASN A 216 11.08 4.74 -15.78
N LYS A 217 11.25 5.24 -17.01
CA LYS A 217 10.87 6.60 -17.39
C LYS A 217 9.35 6.77 -17.34
N SER A 218 8.60 5.95 -18.08
CA SER A 218 7.14 6.07 -18.13
C SER A 218 6.47 5.76 -16.77
N PHE A 219 7.04 4.87 -15.97
CA PHE A 219 6.59 4.64 -14.60
C PHE A 219 6.76 5.89 -13.73
N LYS A 220 7.94 6.54 -13.78
CA LYS A 220 8.19 7.76 -13.03
C LYS A 220 7.29 8.91 -13.48
N GLU A 221 7.06 9.06 -14.78
CA GLU A 221 6.16 10.08 -15.33
C GLU A 221 4.70 9.87 -14.88
N LYS A 222 4.21 8.63 -14.87
CA LYS A 222 2.82 8.32 -14.57
C LYS A 222 2.54 8.13 -13.07
N PHE A 223 3.43 7.46 -12.34
CA PHE A 223 3.23 7.04 -10.95
C PHE A 223 4.22 7.68 -9.98
N GLY A 224 5.20 8.46 -10.43
CA GLY A 224 6.28 8.95 -9.58
C GLY A 224 5.84 9.86 -8.44
N MET A 225 4.66 10.45 -8.53
CA MET A 225 4.13 11.39 -7.53
C MET A 225 3.26 10.74 -6.46
N ILE A 226 2.92 9.45 -6.57
CA ILE A 226 2.13 8.75 -5.55
C ILE A 226 3.03 8.06 -4.52
N ALA A 227 2.58 7.96 -3.27
CA ALA A 227 3.34 7.30 -2.21
C ALA A 227 3.73 5.85 -2.55
N GLY A 228 2.86 5.11 -3.26
CA GLY A 228 3.14 3.73 -3.68
C GLY A 228 4.34 3.56 -4.62
N SER A 229 4.87 4.63 -5.20
CA SER A 229 6.00 4.57 -6.13
C SER A 229 7.37 4.38 -5.46
N TRP A 230 7.49 4.63 -4.15
CA TRP A 230 8.77 4.65 -3.43
C TRP A 230 9.56 3.33 -3.51
N ARG A 231 8.88 2.20 -3.62
CA ARG A 231 9.51 0.87 -3.82
C ARG A 231 9.95 0.62 -5.25
N GLY A 232 9.54 1.49 -6.16
CA GLY A 232 9.87 1.40 -7.57
C GLY A 232 9.02 0.41 -8.37
N LYS A 233 9.15 0.51 -9.68
CA LYS A 233 8.38 -0.21 -10.68
C LYS A 233 8.39 -1.75 -10.48
N ASN A 234 9.56 -2.32 -10.22
CA ASN A 234 9.73 -3.77 -10.23
C ASN A 234 8.90 -4.49 -9.16
N ILE A 235 8.78 -3.92 -7.96
CA ILE A 235 7.96 -4.50 -6.89
C ILE A 235 6.48 -4.49 -7.29
N LEU A 236 6.00 -3.38 -7.84
CA LEU A 236 4.61 -3.26 -8.27
C LEU A 236 4.32 -4.16 -9.47
N GLN A 237 5.27 -4.34 -10.40
CA GLN A 237 5.13 -5.28 -11.53
C GLN A 237 5.10 -6.73 -11.06
N ARG A 238 5.93 -7.12 -10.06
CA ARG A 238 5.81 -8.45 -9.41
C ARG A 238 4.37 -8.67 -8.90
N ASN A 239 3.82 -7.70 -8.20
CA ASN A 239 2.46 -7.79 -7.67
C ASN A 239 1.40 -7.81 -8.77
N ALA A 240 1.63 -7.11 -9.88
CA ALA A 240 0.76 -7.13 -11.05
C ALA A 240 0.73 -8.53 -11.71
N ILE A 241 1.88 -9.22 -11.82
CA ILE A 241 1.97 -10.60 -12.30
C ILE A 241 1.15 -11.53 -11.38
N ILE A 242 1.29 -11.38 -10.04
CA ILE A 242 0.51 -12.17 -9.08
C ILE A 242 -0.99 -11.88 -9.22
N ALA A 243 -1.38 -10.61 -9.42
CA ALA A 243 -2.77 -10.23 -9.63
C ALA A 243 -3.37 -10.85 -10.90
N LEU A 244 -2.63 -10.88 -12.02
CA LEU A 244 -3.03 -11.55 -13.26
C LEU A 244 -3.24 -13.06 -13.04
N ALA A 245 -2.36 -13.70 -12.29
CA ALA A 245 -2.50 -15.10 -11.91
C ALA A 245 -3.76 -15.35 -11.06
N ASN A 246 -4.01 -14.51 -10.06
CA ASN A 246 -5.19 -14.58 -9.21
C ASN A 246 -6.51 -14.37 -9.98
N LEU A 247 -6.47 -13.58 -11.04
CA LEU A 247 -7.61 -13.36 -11.95
C LEU A 247 -7.75 -14.46 -13.01
N HIS A 248 -6.80 -15.39 -13.08
CA HIS A 248 -6.69 -16.40 -14.15
C HIS A 248 -6.78 -15.78 -15.54
N ASP A 249 -6.13 -14.63 -15.75
CA ASP A 249 -6.21 -13.89 -17.01
C ASP A 249 -5.38 -14.57 -18.11
N ARG A 250 -6.05 -15.30 -18.99
CA ARG A 250 -5.40 -16.01 -20.10
C ARG A 250 -4.73 -15.07 -21.12
N ASN A 251 -5.16 -13.81 -21.21
CA ASN A 251 -4.53 -12.83 -22.09
C ASN A 251 -3.09 -12.48 -21.63
N ALA A 252 -2.77 -12.81 -20.38
CA ALA A 252 -1.43 -12.59 -19.83
C ALA A 252 -0.40 -13.64 -20.27
N ILE A 253 -0.81 -14.81 -20.80
CA ILE A 253 0.08 -15.94 -21.07
C ILE A 253 1.25 -15.54 -21.96
N VAL A 254 0.99 -14.90 -23.10
CA VAL A 254 2.03 -14.47 -24.05
C VAL A 254 3.02 -13.52 -23.38
N LYS A 255 2.51 -12.55 -22.60
CA LYS A 255 3.35 -11.60 -21.89
C LYS A 255 4.20 -12.25 -20.79
N LEU A 256 3.64 -13.22 -20.09
CA LEU A 256 4.40 -13.96 -19.06
C LEU A 256 5.53 -14.80 -19.70
N MET A 257 5.28 -15.45 -20.83
CA MET A 257 6.33 -16.14 -21.59
C MET A 257 7.43 -15.17 -22.05
N GLU A 258 7.07 -13.98 -22.56
CA GLU A 258 8.07 -12.95 -22.91
C GLU A 258 8.94 -12.52 -21.70
N ILE A 259 8.36 -12.40 -20.52
CA ILE A 259 9.09 -12.05 -19.29
C ILE A 259 10.08 -13.16 -18.92
N ILE A 260 9.66 -14.40 -19.05
CA ILE A 260 10.48 -15.60 -18.78
C ILE A 260 11.64 -15.66 -19.78
N ASP A 261 11.35 -15.55 -21.08
CA ASP A 261 12.36 -15.65 -22.16
C ASP A 261 13.41 -14.54 -22.09
N LYS A 262 12.99 -13.31 -21.80
CA LYS A 262 13.90 -12.17 -21.65
C LYS A 262 14.78 -12.28 -20.42
N ASN A 263 14.28 -12.88 -19.35
CA ASN A 263 14.96 -13.11 -18.07
C ASN A 263 15.77 -11.90 -17.55
N ASN A 264 15.21 -10.70 -17.67
CA ASN A 264 15.87 -9.45 -17.27
C ASN A 264 15.79 -9.17 -15.75
N ASN A 265 14.92 -9.88 -15.04
CA ASN A 265 14.70 -9.74 -13.61
C ASN A 265 14.29 -11.10 -13.00
N PRO A 266 15.16 -11.74 -12.19
CA PRO A 266 14.89 -13.08 -11.63
C PRO A 266 13.57 -13.16 -10.90
N ILE A 267 13.21 -12.15 -10.10
CA ILE A 267 11.95 -12.12 -9.35
C ILE A 267 10.73 -12.07 -10.29
N HIS A 268 10.81 -11.33 -11.39
CA HIS A 268 9.73 -11.31 -12.38
C HIS A 268 9.64 -12.64 -13.11
N THR A 269 10.79 -13.22 -13.48
CA THR A 269 10.85 -14.52 -14.17
C THR A 269 10.24 -15.62 -13.30
N ALA A 270 10.70 -15.76 -12.05
CA ALA A 270 10.17 -16.73 -11.10
C ALA A 270 8.65 -16.51 -10.86
N THR A 271 8.23 -15.25 -10.65
CA THR A 271 6.81 -14.94 -10.46
C THR A 271 5.98 -15.25 -11.70
N ALA A 272 6.51 -15.05 -12.92
CA ALA A 272 5.83 -15.35 -14.18
C ALA A 272 5.70 -16.86 -14.42
N ILE A 273 6.71 -17.65 -14.08
CA ILE A 273 6.66 -19.12 -14.12
C ILE A 273 5.53 -19.62 -13.21
N TRP A 274 5.51 -19.18 -11.96
CA TRP A 274 4.42 -19.49 -11.03
C TRP A 274 3.05 -19.09 -11.60
N ALA A 275 2.95 -17.88 -12.17
CA ALA A 275 1.72 -17.35 -12.71
C ALA A 275 1.19 -18.18 -13.88
N LEU A 276 2.06 -18.65 -14.78
CA LEU A 276 1.68 -19.60 -15.82
C LEU A 276 1.06 -20.86 -15.23
N GLY A 277 1.68 -21.45 -14.22
CA GLY A 277 1.16 -22.62 -13.52
C GLY A 277 -0.20 -22.40 -12.84
N GLU A 278 -0.53 -21.16 -12.45
CA GLU A 278 -1.83 -20.81 -11.87
C GLU A 278 -2.90 -20.50 -12.92
N ILE A 279 -2.52 -19.90 -14.05
CA ILE A 279 -3.45 -19.55 -15.14
C ILE A 279 -3.78 -20.77 -16.00
N VAL A 280 -2.76 -21.55 -16.34
CA VAL A 280 -2.89 -22.71 -17.25
C VAL A 280 -3.10 -23.99 -16.43
N LYS A 281 -4.37 -24.29 -16.14
CA LYS A 281 -4.72 -25.49 -15.35
C LYS A 281 -4.62 -26.81 -16.11
N LYS A 282 -4.78 -26.75 -17.40
CA LYS A 282 -4.66 -27.89 -18.34
C LYS A 282 -3.82 -27.39 -19.52
N PRO A 283 -2.49 -27.60 -19.46
CA PRO A 283 -1.60 -27.22 -20.56
C PRO A 283 -1.87 -28.11 -21.79
N ASP A 284 -1.76 -27.51 -22.97
CA ASP A 284 -1.64 -28.22 -24.21
C ASP A 284 -0.18 -28.65 -24.47
N GLU A 285 0.07 -29.46 -25.49
CA GLU A 285 1.40 -29.99 -25.76
C GLU A 285 2.42 -28.88 -26.03
N ALA A 286 2.03 -27.79 -26.70
CA ALA A 286 2.91 -26.68 -26.96
C ALA A 286 3.38 -25.98 -25.65
N MET A 287 2.49 -25.85 -24.67
CA MET A 287 2.83 -25.29 -23.35
C MET A 287 3.69 -26.28 -22.54
N LEU A 288 3.43 -27.58 -22.64
CA LEU A 288 4.26 -28.61 -22.01
C LEU A 288 5.67 -28.60 -22.59
N ASP A 289 5.81 -28.55 -23.92
CA ASP A 289 7.11 -28.47 -24.57
C ASP A 289 7.87 -27.21 -24.19
N TYR A 290 7.21 -26.04 -24.19
CA TYR A 290 7.79 -24.80 -23.71
C TYR A 290 8.38 -24.95 -22.29
N MET A 291 7.65 -25.57 -21.39
CA MET A 291 8.13 -25.74 -20.01
C MET A 291 9.25 -26.78 -19.89
N ARG A 292 9.25 -27.85 -20.72
CA ARG A 292 10.34 -28.85 -20.77
C ARG A 292 11.65 -28.24 -21.29
N GLU A 293 11.56 -27.34 -22.25
CA GLU A 293 12.72 -26.68 -22.84
C GLU A 293 13.28 -25.52 -21.98
N LEU A 294 12.46 -25.04 -21.03
CA LEU A 294 12.87 -23.94 -20.16
C LEU A 294 13.99 -24.38 -19.22
N SER A 295 15.07 -23.58 -19.20
CA SER A 295 16.23 -23.78 -18.33
C SER A 295 16.42 -22.54 -17.45
N PRO A 296 15.79 -22.48 -16.25
CA PRO A 296 15.95 -21.35 -15.34
C PRO A 296 17.39 -21.17 -14.90
N LYS A 297 17.81 -19.90 -14.73
CA LYS A 297 19.22 -19.53 -14.45
C LYS A 297 19.50 -19.13 -13.01
N ASP A 298 18.46 -18.98 -12.21
CA ASP A 298 18.54 -18.57 -10.82
C ASP A 298 17.70 -19.50 -9.94
N GLU A 299 17.98 -19.51 -8.63
CA GLU A 299 17.37 -20.43 -7.67
C GLU A 299 15.86 -20.20 -7.54
N GLU A 300 15.40 -18.95 -7.54
CA GLU A 300 13.98 -18.61 -7.41
C GLU A 300 13.19 -19.11 -8.62
N SER A 301 13.71 -18.87 -9.82
CA SER A 301 13.07 -19.33 -11.06
C SER A 301 13.09 -20.86 -11.18
N GLN A 302 14.19 -21.51 -10.75
CA GLN A 302 14.31 -22.96 -10.73
C GLN A 302 13.27 -23.59 -9.79
N ALA A 303 13.13 -23.06 -8.57
CA ALA A 303 12.17 -23.57 -7.60
C ALA A 303 10.72 -23.46 -8.10
N GLU A 304 10.35 -22.34 -8.71
CA GLU A 304 8.99 -22.17 -9.27
C GLU A 304 8.76 -23.06 -10.49
N TRP A 305 9.77 -23.25 -11.32
CA TRP A 305 9.71 -24.16 -12.47
C TRP A 305 9.48 -25.61 -12.03
N GLU A 306 10.21 -26.11 -11.04
CA GLU A 306 10.03 -27.44 -10.47
C GLU A 306 8.62 -27.64 -9.92
N LEU A 307 8.08 -26.65 -9.22
CA LEU A 307 6.70 -26.70 -8.71
C LEU A 307 5.66 -26.78 -9.84
N VAL A 308 5.85 -26.04 -10.92
CA VAL A 308 4.93 -26.07 -12.07
C VAL A 308 5.08 -27.37 -12.85
N CYS A 309 6.32 -27.86 -13.07
CA CYS A 309 6.55 -29.14 -13.71
C CYS A 309 5.91 -30.31 -12.92
N ALA A 310 6.08 -30.34 -11.61
CA ALA A 310 5.43 -31.34 -10.77
C ALA A 310 3.89 -31.25 -10.84
N LYS A 311 3.33 -30.03 -10.90
CA LYS A 311 1.89 -29.79 -11.05
C LYS A 311 1.36 -30.29 -12.39
N TRP A 312 2.12 -30.14 -13.47
CA TRP A 312 1.76 -30.55 -14.82
C TRP A 312 2.21 -31.97 -15.18
N GLN A 313 2.93 -32.65 -14.29
CA GLN A 313 3.44 -34.02 -14.43
C GLN A 313 4.42 -34.18 -15.62
N ILE A 314 5.35 -33.23 -15.75
CA ILE A 314 6.41 -33.21 -16.76
C ILE A 314 7.81 -33.21 -16.12
#